data_ed601c0cf38ede36d1674d8b186f30e6
#
_entry.id   ed601c0cf38ede36d1674d8b186f30e6
#
_cell.length_a   1.000
_cell.length_b   1.000
_cell.length_c   1.000
_cell.angle_alpha   90.00
_cell.angle_beta   90.00
_cell.angle_gamma   90.00
#
_symmetry.space_group_name_H-M   'P 1'
#
loop_
_entity.id
_entity.type
_entity.pdbx_description
1 polymer ?
#
loop_
_entity_poly.entity_id
_entity_poly.type
_entity_poly.pdbx_seq_one_letter_code
_entity_poly.pdbx_strand_id
1 'polypeptide(L)'
;MLVTLRRNGDIPRLTVTVRTGGRAPLSSPVPPKWPDTPPATAAYAAAMHRTLADDLSRLPALLQSARDVAARELAGVDERPVARLDKAPDREPLPVEGTGGEAALTRFAERWAPGLSGSAGPRYLGFVTGGATPASVAGDWLTSAYDQNVSGAAGSWAAALERETVGWLRELFGLGEAHSGAFVTGATVSNTVGLAVAREWLGERLGVDVSRDGAAALGPVDVLSGSPHSSITKALSVLGIGRDRLRSVPVLTGNREAVDVDQLDAALCELNGRPAIVVANAGTVNTVDFDDLRSIAALKERHAFWLHVDAAFGGFAALSPTYAHLVDGLDAADSVCVDLHKWLNVPYDAAVQFTRRRDLQTRVFHNASPYLGLPTGDPDFLHLTPENSRRLRALPAWFSLLAYGSSGHREIVERNVALAHRLGEGIAALPGLRLWAPVRLNVVCFTLAEKPTQERVAAVAEAVAATGEAFLTPTVYDGTPALRAAFSNWRTSEADTDRVLAALASLPLGLPR
;
A
#
# COMPACT_ATOMS: atom_id res chain seq x y z
N MET A 1 -34.04 6.13 15.75
CA MET A 1 -33.92 6.61 17.14
C MET A 1 -35.05 7.60 17.38
N LEU A 2 -36.11 7.22 18.15
CA LEU A 2 -37.21 8.12 18.49
C LEU A 2 -36.94 8.67 19.89
N VAL A 3 -36.72 9.96 20.01
CA VAL A 3 -36.53 10.64 21.31
C VAL A 3 -37.89 11.25 21.71
N THR A 4 -38.50 10.73 22.75
CA THR A 4 -39.75 11.31 23.30
C THR A 4 -39.43 12.04 24.59
N LEU A 5 -39.67 13.34 24.64
CA LEU A 5 -39.53 14.17 25.85
C LEU A 5 -40.86 14.09 26.63
N ARG A 6 -40.83 13.65 27.88
CA ARG A 6 -41.89 13.86 28.84
C ARG A 6 -41.43 14.78 29.97
N ARG A 7 -42.18 15.81 30.27
CA ARG A 7 -41.99 16.66 31.44
C ARG A 7 -42.80 16.09 32.61
N ASN A 8 -42.17 15.87 33.74
CA ASN A 8 -42.80 15.67 35.03
C ASN A 8 -41.97 16.41 36.08
N GLY A 9 -42.56 17.47 36.65
CA GLY A 9 -42.01 18.21 37.80
C GLY A 9 -40.74 19.04 37.51
N ASP A 10 -40.41 19.95 38.36
CA ASP A 10 -39.47 21.05 38.22
C ASP A 10 -37.96 20.72 38.11
N ILE A 11 -37.60 19.49 37.73
CA ILE A 11 -36.21 19.12 37.41
C ILE A 11 -36.18 18.25 36.15
N PRO A 12 -35.56 18.70 35.06
CA PRO A 12 -35.50 17.85 33.87
C PRO A 12 -34.49 16.72 34.07
N ARG A 13 -34.92 15.51 34.23
CA ARG A 13 -34.10 14.29 34.11
C ARG A 13 -34.23 13.73 32.71
N LEU A 14 -33.11 13.58 32.00
CA LEU A 14 -33.06 12.90 30.70
C LEU A 14 -33.06 11.40 30.96
N THR A 15 -34.17 10.71 30.65
CA THR A 15 -34.20 9.24 30.70
C THR A 15 -34.09 8.72 29.28
N VAL A 16 -32.98 8.11 28.92
CA VAL A 16 -32.76 7.42 27.64
C VAL A 16 -33.20 5.98 27.80
N THR A 17 -34.35 5.62 27.23
CA THR A 17 -34.80 4.22 27.17
C THR A 17 -34.31 3.61 25.85
N VAL A 18 -33.30 2.77 25.91
CA VAL A 18 -32.86 1.96 24.77
C VAL A 18 -33.77 0.74 24.70
N ARG A 19 -34.71 0.74 23.77
CA ARG A 19 -35.41 -0.50 23.40
C ARG A 19 -34.46 -1.30 22.48
N THR A 20 -33.93 -2.37 22.96
CA THR A 20 -33.34 -3.43 22.14
C THR A 20 -34.49 -4.16 21.45
N GLY A 21 -34.90 -3.64 20.30
CA GLY A 21 -35.76 -4.39 19.38
C GLY A 21 -34.95 -5.57 18.84
N GLY A 22 -35.46 -6.78 18.98
CA GLY A 22 -34.89 -7.96 18.34
C GLY A 22 -34.64 -7.66 16.85
N ARG A 23 -33.41 -7.89 16.38
CA ARG A 23 -33.09 -7.83 14.96
C ARG A 23 -33.95 -8.90 14.28
N ALA A 24 -34.92 -8.49 13.48
CA ALA A 24 -35.41 -9.34 12.42
C ALA A 24 -34.21 -9.71 11.54
N PRO A 25 -34.13 -10.97 11.04
CA PRO A 25 -33.06 -11.32 10.11
C PRO A 25 -33.16 -10.34 8.95
N LEU A 26 -32.02 -9.67 8.64
CA LEU A 26 -31.90 -8.84 7.46
C LEU A 26 -32.24 -9.74 6.28
N SER A 27 -33.44 -9.52 5.68
CA SER A 27 -33.76 -10.10 4.40
C SER A 27 -32.61 -9.76 3.47
N SER A 28 -32.01 -10.78 2.84
CA SER A 28 -30.99 -10.59 1.82
C SER A 28 -31.47 -9.47 0.89
N PRO A 29 -30.67 -8.41 0.65
CA PRO A 29 -31.09 -7.38 -0.28
C PRO A 29 -31.37 -8.06 -1.61
N VAL A 30 -32.61 -8.00 -2.06
CA VAL A 30 -32.97 -8.41 -3.41
C VAL A 30 -32.11 -7.52 -4.31
N PRO A 31 -31.22 -8.10 -5.13
CA PRO A 31 -30.42 -7.28 -6.03
C PRO A 31 -31.37 -6.42 -6.86
N PRO A 32 -31.04 -5.14 -7.11
CA PRO A 32 -31.86 -4.31 -7.96
C PRO A 32 -32.13 -5.08 -9.24
N LYS A 33 -33.41 -5.20 -9.64
CA LYS A 33 -33.75 -5.73 -10.96
C LYS A 33 -33.18 -4.74 -11.98
N TRP A 34 -32.03 -5.08 -12.51
CA TRP A 34 -31.53 -4.40 -13.69
C TRP A 34 -32.54 -4.66 -14.81
N PRO A 35 -32.92 -3.65 -15.59
CA PRO A 35 -33.76 -3.89 -16.75
C PRO A 35 -33.08 -4.93 -17.63
N ASP A 36 -33.86 -5.88 -18.12
CA ASP A 36 -33.38 -6.83 -19.12
C ASP A 36 -32.65 -6.03 -20.19
N THR A 37 -31.40 -6.38 -20.48
CA THR A 37 -30.54 -5.65 -21.42
C THR A 37 -31.33 -5.45 -22.71
N PRO A 38 -31.60 -4.21 -23.16
CA PRO A 38 -32.29 -4.04 -24.42
C PRO A 38 -31.45 -4.74 -25.49
N PRO A 39 -32.06 -5.54 -26.37
CA PRO A 39 -31.31 -6.20 -27.43
C PRO A 39 -30.53 -5.11 -28.17
N ALA A 40 -29.20 -5.25 -28.27
CA ALA A 40 -28.39 -4.41 -29.12
C ALA A 40 -29.12 -4.37 -30.48
N THR A 41 -29.52 -3.18 -30.92
CA THR A 41 -30.30 -3.10 -32.15
C THR A 41 -29.50 -3.81 -33.24
N ALA A 42 -30.14 -4.67 -34.04
CA ALA A 42 -29.50 -5.47 -35.08
C ALA A 42 -28.59 -4.60 -36.00
N ALA A 43 -28.93 -3.33 -36.17
CA ALA A 43 -28.14 -2.33 -36.89
C ALA A 43 -26.80 -2.00 -36.22
N TYR A 44 -26.72 -1.95 -34.89
CA TYR A 44 -25.46 -1.67 -34.17
C TYR A 44 -24.53 -2.89 -34.22
N ALA A 45 -25.05 -4.07 -34.07
CA ALA A 45 -24.28 -5.32 -34.18
C ALA A 45 -23.73 -5.56 -35.60
N ALA A 46 -24.44 -5.13 -36.64
CA ALA A 46 -24.02 -5.27 -38.04
C ALA A 46 -22.81 -4.35 -38.42
N ALA A 47 -22.59 -3.25 -37.67
CA ALA A 47 -21.45 -2.34 -37.88
C ALA A 47 -20.22 -2.69 -37.03
N MET A 48 -20.34 -3.64 -36.11
CA MET A 48 -19.29 -4.06 -35.17
C MET A 48 -18.49 -5.23 -35.74
N HIS A 49 -17.20 -5.32 -35.37
CA HIS A 49 -16.41 -6.52 -35.69
C HIS A 49 -17.11 -7.77 -35.12
N ARG A 50 -17.22 -8.84 -35.93
CA ARG A 50 -18.02 -10.02 -35.60
C ARG A 50 -17.71 -10.61 -34.21
N THR A 51 -16.44 -10.84 -33.92
CA THR A 51 -16.02 -11.40 -32.62
C THR A 51 -16.44 -10.52 -31.46
N LEU A 52 -16.36 -9.18 -31.59
CA LEU A 52 -16.79 -8.23 -30.57
C LEU A 52 -18.30 -8.22 -30.37
N ALA A 53 -19.07 -8.35 -31.46
CA ALA A 53 -20.53 -8.46 -31.41
C ALA A 53 -20.98 -9.78 -30.72
N ASP A 54 -20.30 -10.87 -31.03
CA ASP A 54 -20.54 -12.19 -30.42
C ASP A 54 -20.24 -12.15 -28.91
N ASP A 55 -19.10 -11.58 -28.50
CA ASP A 55 -18.76 -11.42 -27.07
C ASP A 55 -19.77 -10.53 -26.33
N LEU A 56 -20.19 -9.42 -26.95
CA LEU A 56 -21.21 -8.54 -26.36
C LEU A 56 -22.55 -9.26 -26.14
N SER A 57 -22.98 -10.08 -27.09
CA SER A 57 -24.23 -10.86 -27.01
C SER A 57 -24.15 -11.92 -25.89
N ARG A 58 -22.97 -12.39 -25.55
CA ARG A 58 -22.68 -13.44 -24.58
C ARG A 58 -22.01 -12.90 -23.30
N LEU A 59 -21.93 -11.58 -23.11
CA LEU A 59 -21.24 -10.95 -22.00
C LEU A 59 -21.59 -11.54 -20.61
N PRO A 60 -22.87 -11.82 -20.27
CA PRO A 60 -23.19 -12.46 -18.99
C PRO A 60 -22.54 -13.84 -18.82
N ALA A 61 -22.48 -14.66 -19.88
CA ALA A 61 -21.85 -15.97 -19.83
C ALA A 61 -20.34 -15.86 -19.70
N LEU A 62 -19.71 -14.97 -20.44
CA LEU A 62 -18.27 -14.70 -20.34
C LEU A 62 -17.86 -14.24 -18.92
N LEU A 63 -18.62 -13.32 -18.32
CA LEU A 63 -18.39 -12.89 -16.94
C LEU A 63 -18.59 -14.02 -15.94
N GLN A 64 -19.57 -14.90 -16.17
CA GLN A 64 -19.77 -16.11 -15.36
C GLN A 64 -18.56 -17.05 -15.45
N SER A 65 -18.05 -17.33 -16.65
CA SER A 65 -16.85 -18.16 -16.85
C SER A 65 -15.62 -17.56 -16.17
N ALA A 66 -15.41 -16.24 -16.30
CA ALA A 66 -14.31 -15.53 -15.62
C ALA A 66 -14.43 -15.62 -14.10
N ARG A 67 -15.65 -15.43 -13.55
CA ARG A 67 -15.92 -15.60 -12.11
C ARG A 67 -15.57 -17.01 -11.64
N ASP A 68 -15.95 -18.04 -12.39
CA ASP A 68 -15.74 -19.42 -11.99
C ASP A 68 -14.26 -19.80 -12.01
N VAL A 69 -13.48 -19.26 -12.94
CA VAL A 69 -12.00 -19.38 -12.94
C VAL A 69 -11.43 -18.70 -11.70
N ALA A 70 -11.76 -17.44 -11.47
CA ALA A 70 -11.22 -16.67 -10.35
C ALA A 70 -11.62 -17.26 -8.99
N ALA A 71 -12.86 -17.76 -8.84
CA ALA A 71 -13.33 -18.38 -7.61
C ALA A 71 -12.53 -19.66 -7.28
N ARG A 72 -12.21 -20.49 -8.28
CA ARG A 72 -11.35 -21.68 -8.09
C ARG A 72 -9.94 -21.28 -7.67
N GLU A 73 -9.35 -20.27 -8.31
CA GLU A 73 -8.01 -19.77 -7.96
C GLU A 73 -7.96 -19.24 -6.52
N LEU A 74 -8.95 -18.46 -6.11
CA LEU A 74 -9.02 -17.93 -4.75
C LEU A 74 -9.29 -18.99 -3.69
N ALA A 75 -10.07 -20.04 -4.03
CA ALA A 75 -10.31 -21.17 -3.13
C ALA A 75 -9.06 -22.05 -2.96
N GLY A 76 -8.21 -22.14 -3.97
CA GLY A 76 -6.98 -22.94 -3.96
C GLY A 76 -5.71 -22.19 -3.54
N VAL A 77 -5.79 -20.87 -3.26
CA VAL A 77 -4.61 -20.02 -3.07
C VAL A 77 -3.75 -20.41 -1.87
N ASP A 78 -4.35 -20.99 -0.83
CA ASP A 78 -3.65 -21.41 0.39
C ASP A 78 -2.74 -22.62 0.15
N GLU A 79 -3.05 -23.46 -0.85
CA GLU A 79 -2.25 -24.62 -1.24
C GLU A 79 -1.43 -24.39 -2.52
N ARG A 80 -1.58 -23.23 -3.14
CA ARG A 80 -0.81 -22.89 -4.33
C ARG A 80 0.66 -22.68 -3.97
N PRO A 81 1.62 -23.27 -4.74
CA PRO A 81 3.04 -23.02 -4.53
C PRO A 81 3.35 -21.51 -4.57
N VAL A 82 4.11 -21.04 -3.59
CA VAL A 82 4.45 -19.61 -3.44
C VAL A 82 5.25 -19.04 -4.61
N ALA A 83 6.02 -19.88 -5.29
CA ALA A 83 6.82 -19.49 -6.45
C ALA A 83 6.73 -20.53 -7.56
N ARG A 84 6.98 -20.09 -8.79
CA ARG A 84 7.22 -20.94 -9.95
C ARG A 84 8.61 -20.66 -10.46
N LEU A 85 9.42 -21.69 -10.59
CA LEU A 85 10.81 -21.61 -11.02
C LEU A 85 10.99 -22.05 -12.48
N ASP A 86 9.91 -22.52 -13.12
CA ASP A 86 9.90 -22.96 -14.52
C ASP A 86 10.07 -21.77 -15.47
N LYS A 87 10.67 -22.04 -16.63
CA LYS A 87 10.80 -21.04 -17.69
C LYS A 87 9.41 -20.65 -18.21
N ALA A 88 9.18 -19.35 -18.36
CA ALA A 88 7.96 -18.84 -18.99
C ALA A 88 7.86 -19.34 -20.45
N PRO A 89 6.63 -19.57 -20.99
CA PRO A 89 6.44 -19.95 -22.37
C PRO A 89 6.95 -18.86 -23.32
N ASP A 90 7.44 -19.28 -24.48
CA ASP A 90 7.96 -18.36 -25.49
C ASP A 90 6.84 -17.45 -26.04
N ARG A 91 7.22 -16.23 -26.46
CA ARG A 91 6.28 -15.25 -27.01
C ARG A 91 5.62 -15.77 -28.29
N GLU A 92 4.29 -15.65 -28.37
CA GLU A 92 3.52 -15.85 -29.57
C GLU A 92 3.30 -14.52 -30.33
N PRO A 93 3.16 -14.55 -31.66
CA PRO A 93 2.77 -13.38 -32.42
C PRO A 93 1.34 -12.97 -32.08
N LEU A 94 1.03 -11.67 -32.24
CA LEU A 94 -0.34 -11.20 -32.14
C LEU A 94 -1.17 -11.83 -33.27
N PRO A 95 -2.29 -12.50 -33.00
CA PRO A 95 -3.15 -13.04 -34.03
C PRO A 95 -3.81 -11.91 -34.84
N VAL A 96 -3.91 -12.09 -36.15
CA VAL A 96 -4.61 -11.15 -37.03
C VAL A 96 -6.12 -11.21 -36.79
N GLU A 97 -6.65 -12.42 -36.63
CA GLU A 97 -8.05 -12.64 -36.30
C GLU A 97 -8.20 -12.99 -34.81
N GLY A 98 -9.09 -12.25 -34.12
CA GLY A 98 -9.38 -12.50 -32.70
C GLY A 98 -10.16 -13.79 -32.49
N THR A 99 -9.93 -14.46 -31.37
CA THR A 99 -10.56 -15.74 -31.03
C THR A 99 -11.77 -15.61 -30.08
N GLY A 100 -12.07 -14.41 -29.61
CA GLY A 100 -13.15 -14.11 -28.64
C GLY A 100 -12.74 -14.32 -27.18
N GLY A 101 -13.55 -13.76 -26.27
CA GLY A 101 -13.26 -13.70 -24.84
C GLY A 101 -13.18 -15.07 -24.16
N GLU A 102 -14.04 -16.01 -24.49
CA GLU A 102 -14.02 -17.38 -23.93
C GLU A 102 -12.72 -18.12 -24.29
N ALA A 103 -12.30 -18.03 -25.56
CA ALA A 103 -11.04 -18.66 -26.00
C ALA A 103 -9.82 -17.98 -25.36
N ALA A 104 -9.87 -16.65 -25.19
CA ALA A 104 -8.81 -15.92 -24.49
C ALA A 104 -8.72 -16.35 -23.01
N LEU A 105 -9.86 -16.52 -22.33
CA LEU A 105 -9.91 -17.02 -20.94
C LEU A 105 -9.34 -18.44 -20.83
N THR A 106 -9.71 -19.33 -21.75
CA THR A 106 -9.18 -20.69 -21.81
C THR A 106 -7.66 -20.66 -22.03
N ARG A 107 -7.21 -19.87 -23.00
CA ARG A 107 -5.78 -19.73 -23.32
C ARG A 107 -4.97 -19.18 -22.14
N PHE A 108 -5.51 -18.20 -21.41
CA PHE A 108 -4.89 -17.69 -20.19
C PHE A 108 -4.79 -18.78 -19.13
N ALA A 109 -5.89 -19.52 -18.88
CA ALA A 109 -5.93 -20.57 -17.86
C ALA A 109 -4.95 -21.73 -18.14
N GLU A 110 -4.75 -22.07 -19.41
CA GLU A 110 -3.83 -23.14 -19.82
C GLU A 110 -2.36 -22.69 -19.88
N ARG A 111 -2.11 -21.47 -20.36
CA ARG A 111 -0.77 -21.03 -20.72
C ARG A 111 -0.08 -20.21 -19.64
N TRP A 112 -0.82 -19.28 -18.97
CA TRP A 112 -0.24 -18.30 -18.08
C TRP A 112 -0.56 -18.54 -16.61
N ALA A 113 -1.80 -18.90 -16.30
CA ALA A 113 -2.23 -19.10 -14.92
C ALA A 113 -1.37 -20.12 -14.15
N PRO A 114 -0.91 -21.25 -14.75
CA PRO A 114 -0.06 -22.19 -14.03
C PRO A 114 1.30 -21.62 -13.62
N GLY A 115 1.80 -20.61 -14.34
CA GLY A 115 3.07 -19.94 -14.06
C GLY A 115 2.98 -18.76 -13.07
N LEU A 116 1.78 -18.33 -12.68
CA LEU A 116 1.63 -17.25 -11.70
C LEU A 116 1.94 -17.77 -10.29
N SER A 117 2.67 -16.97 -9.51
CA SER A 117 3.02 -17.30 -8.14
C SER A 117 1.81 -17.26 -7.21
N GLY A 118 1.89 -17.96 -6.08
CA GLY A 118 0.91 -17.86 -4.99
C GLY A 118 1.06 -16.59 -4.15
N SER A 119 1.35 -15.43 -4.76
CA SER A 119 1.67 -14.19 -4.04
C SER A 119 0.49 -13.61 -3.23
N ALA A 120 -0.75 -13.99 -3.53
CA ALA A 120 -1.92 -13.65 -2.74
C ALA A 120 -2.14 -14.59 -1.54
N GLY A 121 -1.37 -15.69 -1.46
CA GLY A 121 -1.49 -16.73 -0.43
C GLY A 121 -0.78 -16.41 0.87
N PRO A 122 -1.08 -17.19 1.93
CA PRO A 122 -0.66 -16.88 3.30
C PRO A 122 0.84 -17.03 3.58
N ARG A 123 1.58 -17.79 2.75
CA ARG A 123 2.99 -18.09 2.95
C ARG A 123 3.93 -17.35 1.99
N TYR A 124 3.39 -16.41 1.22
CA TYR A 124 4.21 -15.50 0.44
C TYR A 124 4.67 -14.35 1.34
N LEU A 125 5.77 -14.55 2.04
CA LEU A 125 6.34 -13.62 3.03
C LEU A 125 7.41 -12.70 2.43
N GLY A 126 7.55 -12.71 1.11
CA GLY A 126 8.46 -11.82 0.38
C GLY A 126 7.92 -10.43 0.21
N PHE A 127 8.83 -9.45 0.09
CA PHE A 127 8.51 -8.03 -0.01
C PHE A 127 7.66 -7.55 1.18
N VAL A 128 6.50 -6.99 0.97
CA VAL A 128 5.38 -6.81 1.90
C VAL A 128 4.12 -6.92 1.06
N THR A 129 3.51 -8.11 1.03
CA THR A 129 2.41 -8.44 0.13
C THR A 129 1.20 -8.89 0.93
N GLY A 130 0.13 -8.09 0.92
CA GLY A 130 -1.02 -8.31 1.79
C GLY A 130 -2.06 -9.32 1.27
N GLY A 131 -2.00 -9.70 -0.01
CA GLY A 131 -3.13 -10.33 -0.66
C GLY A 131 -4.34 -9.38 -0.71
N ALA A 132 -5.52 -9.92 -1.03
CA ALA A 132 -6.74 -9.14 -1.09
C ALA A 132 -7.86 -9.78 -0.28
N THR A 133 -8.55 -8.99 0.54
CA THR A 133 -9.73 -9.45 1.30
C THR A 133 -10.90 -9.74 0.36
N PRO A 134 -11.84 -10.63 0.72
CA PRO A 134 -13.00 -10.94 -0.13
C PRO A 134 -13.79 -9.70 -0.55
N ALA A 135 -14.03 -8.76 0.37
CA ALA A 135 -14.76 -7.53 0.06
C ALA A 135 -13.97 -6.64 -0.91
N SER A 136 -12.64 -6.52 -0.76
CA SER A 136 -11.82 -5.71 -1.66
C SER A 136 -11.76 -6.30 -3.07
N VAL A 137 -11.73 -7.63 -3.23
CA VAL A 137 -11.83 -8.29 -4.54
C VAL A 137 -13.16 -7.96 -5.22
N ALA A 138 -14.28 -8.03 -4.49
CA ALA A 138 -15.59 -7.65 -5.02
C ALA A 138 -15.62 -6.17 -5.46
N GLY A 139 -15.06 -5.27 -4.66
CA GLY A 139 -14.92 -3.86 -4.99
C GLY A 139 -14.08 -3.63 -6.24
N ASP A 140 -13.00 -4.40 -6.42
CA ASP A 140 -12.12 -4.28 -7.59
C ASP A 140 -12.79 -4.76 -8.89
N TRP A 141 -13.56 -5.82 -8.84
CA TRP A 141 -14.36 -6.28 -9.97
C TRP A 141 -15.39 -5.24 -10.39
N LEU A 142 -16.06 -4.61 -9.41
CA LEU A 142 -16.98 -3.51 -9.67
C LEU A 142 -16.26 -2.27 -10.21
N THR A 143 -15.03 -2.00 -9.79
CA THR A 143 -14.22 -0.92 -10.37
C THR A 143 -14.05 -1.10 -11.88
N SER A 144 -13.78 -2.32 -12.32
CA SER A 144 -13.66 -2.65 -13.74
C SER A 144 -15.00 -2.59 -14.49
N ALA A 145 -16.09 -2.98 -13.82
CA ALA A 145 -17.43 -2.98 -14.45
C ALA A 145 -18.01 -1.56 -14.61
N TYR A 146 -17.81 -0.68 -13.61
CA TYR A 146 -18.27 0.71 -13.69
C TYR A 146 -17.35 1.60 -14.51
N ASP A 147 -16.08 1.23 -14.68
CA ASP A 147 -15.05 1.89 -15.50
C ASP A 147 -15.03 3.43 -15.35
N GLN A 148 -15.04 3.90 -14.10
CA GLN A 148 -15.09 5.33 -13.80
C GLN A 148 -13.71 5.97 -13.90
N ASN A 149 -13.62 7.08 -14.64
CA ASN A 149 -12.47 7.97 -14.60
C ASN A 149 -12.61 8.96 -13.43
N VAL A 150 -11.76 8.83 -12.40
CA VAL A 150 -11.78 9.69 -11.21
C VAL A 150 -10.83 10.88 -11.40
N SER A 151 -10.99 11.61 -12.50
CA SER A 151 -10.22 12.85 -12.75
C SER A 151 -10.86 14.05 -12.07
N GLY A 152 -12.19 14.10 -12.01
CA GLY A 152 -12.96 15.22 -11.47
C GLY A 152 -14.37 14.83 -11.04
N ALA A 153 -15.10 15.81 -10.52
CA ALA A 153 -16.46 15.63 -10.00
C ALA A 153 -17.56 15.71 -11.08
N ALA A 154 -17.23 16.10 -12.30
CA ALA A 154 -18.22 16.33 -13.35
C ALA A 154 -18.94 15.03 -13.76
N GLY A 155 -20.25 14.98 -13.52
CA GLY A 155 -21.14 13.90 -13.97
C GLY A 155 -21.01 12.55 -13.25
N SER A 156 -20.19 12.45 -12.18
CA SER A 156 -19.99 11.20 -11.42
C SER A 156 -19.74 11.47 -9.94
N TRP A 157 -20.20 10.54 -9.11
CA TRP A 157 -19.91 10.56 -7.66
C TRP A 157 -18.59 9.84 -7.29
N ALA A 158 -17.85 9.35 -8.28
CA ALA A 158 -16.62 8.61 -8.03
C ALA A 158 -15.58 9.42 -7.24
N ALA A 159 -15.45 10.73 -7.54
CA ALA A 159 -14.58 11.61 -6.78
C ALA A 159 -15.05 11.82 -5.32
N ALA A 160 -16.38 11.87 -5.08
CA ALA A 160 -16.92 11.97 -3.72
C ALA A 160 -16.64 10.69 -2.91
N LEU A 161 -16.78 9.51 -3.53
CA LEU A 161 -16.44 8.23 -2.91
C LEU A 161 -14.93 8.17 -2.55
N GLU A 162 -14.06 8.63 -3.44
CA GLU A 162 -12.62 8.69 -3.14
C GLU A 162 -12.34 9.63 -1.97
N ARG A 163 -12.98 10.82 -1.91
CA ARG A 163 -12.83 11.74 -0.78
C ARG A 163 -13.30 11.14 0.55
N GLU A 164 -14.44 10.44 0.55
CA GLU A 164 -14.94 9.73 1.74
C GLU A 164 -13.95 8.67 2.21
N THR A 165 -13.44 7.86 1.28
CA THR A 165 -12.47 6.81 1.59
C THR A 165 -11.15 7.38 2.13
N VAL A 166 -10.68 8.47 1.55
CA VAL A 166 -9.49 9.21 2.05
C VAL A 166 -9.75 9.76 3.44
N GLY A 167 -10.96 10.27 3.72
CA GLY A 167 -11.37 10.71 5.06
C GLY A 167 -11.25 9.58 6.09
N TRP A 168 -11.80 8.40 5.80
CA TRP A 168 -11.71 7.23 6.68
C TRP A 168 -10.27 6.77 6.89
N LEU A 169 -9.44 6.77 5.85
CA LEU A 169 -8.02 6.43 5.97
C LEU A 169 -7.26 7.45 6.81
N ARG A 170 -7.56 8.74 6.64
CA ARG A 170 -6.98 9.82 7.47
C ARG A 170 -7.28 9.60 8.96
N GLU A 171 -8.54 9.29 9.30
CA GLU A 171 -8.96 8.96 10.67
C GLU A 171 -8.26 7.69 11.18
N LEU A 172 -8.18 6.65 10.35
CA LEU A 172 -7.57 5.36 10.68
C LEU A 172 -6.09 5.49 11.06
N PHE A 173 -5.36 6.39 10.39
CA PHE A 173 -3.94 6.64 10.65
C PHE A 173 -3.71 7.78 11.67
N GLY A 174 -4.74 8.31 12.29
CA GLY A 174 -4.63 9.38 13.30
C GLY A 174 -4.13 10.71 12.74
N LEU A 175 -4.30 10.94 11.43
CA LEU A 175 -3.92 12.21 10.80
C LEU A 175 -5.00 13.27 11.04
N GLY A 176 -4.57 14.52 11.32
CA GLY A 176 -5.48 15.64 11.55
C GLY A 176 -6.17 16.13 10.28
N GLU A 177 -7.20 16.99 10.45
CA GLU A 177 -8.00 17.56 9.34
C GLU A 177 -7.17 18.40 8.35
N ALA A 178 -5.99 18.86 8.76
CA ALA A 178 -5.08 19.57 7.87
C ALA A 178 -4.52 18.71 6.73
N HIS A 179 -4.56 17.38 6.88
CA HIS A 179 -4.10 16.45 5.85
C HIS A 179 -5.20 16.18 4.81
N SER A 180 -4.92 16.51 3.57
CA SER A 180 -5.67 16.06 2.41
C SER A 180 -4.95 14.88 1.75
N GLY A 181 -5.67 14.03 1.02
CA GLY A 181 -5.06 12.87 0.37
C GLY A 181 -5.61 12.59 -1.01
N ALA A 182 -4.88 11.74 -1.74
CA ALA A 182 -5.29 11.21 -3.03
C ALA A 182 -4.77 9.78 -3.20
N PHE A 183 -5.56 8.92 -3.84
CA PHE A 183 -5.10 7.59 -4.21
C PHE A 183 -4.08 7.66 -5.34
N VAL A 184 -3.05 6.83 -5.24
CA VAL A 184 -1.98 6.64 -6.22
C VAL A 184 -1.69 5.14 -6.39
N THR A 185 -0.84 4.79 -7.35
CA THR A 185 -0.59 3.38 -7.71
C THR A 185 0.21 2.59 -6.66
N GLY A 186 1.02 3.23 -5.84
CA GLY A 186 1.83 2.55 -4.83
C GLY A 186 2.72 3.50 -4.08
N ALA A 187 3.42 3.00 -3.04
CA ALA A 187 4.29 3.80 -2.18
C ALA A 187 5.32 4.61 -2.97
N THR A 188 5.88 4.07 -4.05
CA THR A 188 6.85 4.81 -4.88
C THR A 188 6.24 6.07 -5.48
N VAL A 189 5.00 6.02 -5.98
CA VAL A 189 4.31 7.20 -6.52
C VAL A 189 3.86 8.11 -5.38
N SER A 190 3.40 7.55 -4.25
CA SER A 190 3.06 8.32 -3.06
C SER A 190 4.26 9.13 -2.54
N ASN A 191 5.44 8.52 -2.41
CA ASN A 191 6.68 9.19 -2.06
C ASN A 191 7.08 10.25 -3.12
N THR A 192 6.90 9.94 -4.41
CA THR A 192 7.18 10.90 -5.49
C THR A 192 6.28 12.13 -5.39
N VAL A 193 4.98 11.95 -5.14
CA VAL A 193 4.03 13.06 -4.98
C VAL A 193 4.38 13.87 -3.73
N GLY A 194 4.61 13.22 -2.57
CA GLY A 194 4.98 13.91 -1.33
C GLY A 194 6.28 14.73 -1.47
N LEU A 195 7.29 14.16 -2.13
CA LEU A 195 8.56 14.85 -2.41
C LEU A 195 8.45 15.93 -3.49
N ALA A 196 7.52 15.79 -4.46
CA ALA A 196 7.22 16.85 -5.41
C ALA A 196 6.62 18.08 -4.70
N VAL A 197 5.73 17.87 -3.73
CA VAL A 197 5.17 18.96 -2.90
C VAL A 197 6.26 19.56 -2.03
N ALA A 198 7.17 18.75 -1.45
CA ALA A 198 8.33 19.22 -0.70
C ALA A 198 9.24 20.12 -1.55
N ARG A 199 9.45 19.75 -2.82
CA ARG A 199 10.22 20.54 -3.79
C ARG A 199 9.58 21.91 -4.05
N GLU A 200 8.26 21.98 -4.20
CA GLU A 200 7.53 23.24 -4.34
C GLU A 200 7.62 24.09 -3.06
N TRP A 201 7.58 23.46 -1.88
CA TRP A 201 7.77 24.14 -0.61
C TRP A 201 9.18 24.75 -0.50
N LEU A 202 10.23 24.05 -0.96
CA LEU A 202 11.57 24.63 -1.06
C LEU A 202 11.58 25.85 -1.98
N GLY A 203 10.90 25.77 -3.14
CA GLY A 203 10.75 26.89 -4.04
C GLY A 203 10.09 28.09 -3.39
N GLU A 204 8.99 27.88 -2.65
CA GLU A 204 8.32 28.94 -1.89
C GLU A 204 9.27 29.62 -0.89
N ARG A 205 10.12 28.85 -0.19
CA ARG A 205 11.12 29.36 0.76
C ARG A 205 12.27 30.12 0.10
N LEU A 206 12.62 29.75 -1.11
CA LEU A 206 13.75 30.31 -1.86
C LEU A 206 13.33 31.36 -2.90
N GLY A 207 12.02 31.63 -3.03
CA GLY A 207 11.50 32.60 -3.99
C GLY A 207 11.55 32.08 -5.45
N VAL A 208 11.48 30.77 -5.66
CA VAL A 208 11.52 30.09 -6.98
C VAL A 208 10.18 29.45 -7.28
N ASP A 209 9.63 29.67 -8.45
CA ASP A 209 8.46 28.92 -8.95
C ASP A 209 8.94 27.65 -9.68
N VAL A 210 9.11 26.56 -8.93
CA VAL A 210 9.72 25.33 -9.47
C VAL A 210 8.88 24.70 -10.58
N SER A 211 7.57 24.84 -10.52
CA SER A 211 6.67 24.33 -11.57
C SER A 211 6.88 25.02 -12.92
N ARG A 212 7.38 26.26 -12.93
CA ARG A 212 7.66 27.06 -14.11
C ARG A 212 9.13 27.06 -14.49
N ASP A 213 9.99 27.25 -13.49
CA ASP A 213 11.42 27.49 -13.70
C ASP A 213 12.26 26.20 -13.69
N GLY A 214 11.64 25.09 -13.24
CA GLY A 214 12.29 23.79 -13.14
C GLY A 214 13.11 23.62 -11.86
N ALA A 215 13.42 22.36 -11.51
CA ALA A 215 14.15 22.00 -10.27
C ALA A 215 15.55 22.60 -10.20
N ALA A 216 16.20 22.83 -11.34
CA ALA A 216 17.55 23.42 -11.40
C ALA A 216 17.62 24.86 -10.83
N ALA A 217 16.50 25.60 -10.87
CA ALA A 217 16.44 26.95 -10.32
C ALA A 217 16.56 27.01 -8.78
N LEU A 218 16.31 25.90 -8.06
CA LEU A 218 16.51 25.79 -6.62
C LEU A 218 17.97 25.83 -6.19
N GLY A 219 18.92 25.55 -7.12
CA GLY A 219 20.29 25.27 -6.75
C GLY A 219 20.42 23.94 -5.98
N PRO A 220 21.44 23.80 -5.12
CA PRO A 220 21.65 22.59 -4.33
C PRO A 220 20.51 22.38 -3.31
N VAL A 221 19.86 21.22 -3.39
CA VAL A 221 18.82 20.78 -2.44
C VAL A 221 19.45 19.78 -1.47
N ASP A 222 19.19 19.90 -0.19
CA ASP A 222 19.60 18.96 0.85
C ASP A 222 18.42 18.08 1.25
N VAL A 223 18.56 16.76 1.14
CA VAL A 223 17.59 15.76 1.59
C VAL A 223 18.27 14.88 2.63
N LEU A 224 17.74 14.83 3.84
CA LEU A 224 18.32 14.12 4.98
C LEU A 224 17.46 12.92 5.36
N SER A 225 18.08 11.77 5.61
CA SER A 225 17.38 10.56 6.08
C SER A 225 18.34 9.60 6.76
N GLY A 226 17.85 8.79 7.70
CA GLY A 226 18.60 7.69 8.32
C GLY A 226 18.70 6.48 7.39
N SER A 227 17.62 5.71 7.29
CA SER A 227 17.55 4.46 6.52
C SER A 227 16.40 4.47 5.51
N PRO A 228 16.44 5.32 4.48
CA PRO A 228 15.35 5.48 3.54
C PRO A 228 15.17 4.27 2.63
N HIS A 229 13.94 3.96 2.27
CA HIS A 229 13.66 2.98 1.23
C HIS A 229 14.16 3.46 -0.14
N SER A 230 14.57 2.54 -1.03
CA SER A 230 15.10 2.84 -2.36
C SER A 230 14.15 3.65 -3.26
N SER A 231 12.84 3.65 -2.98
CA SER A 231 11.86 4.50 -3.67
C SER A 231 12.14 5.99 -3.50
N ILE A 232 12.77 6.41 -2.40
CA ILE A 232 13.13 7.81 -2.15
C ILE A 232 14.18 8.28 -3.16
N THR A 233 15.27 7.54 -3.32
CA THR A 233 16.30 7.89 -4.32
C THR A 233 15.76 7.86 -5.75
N LYS A 234 14.83 6.93 -6.04
CA LYS A 234 14.11 6.88 -7.31
C LYS A 234 13.25 8.13 -7.52
N ALA A 235 12.50 8.54 -6.50
CA ALA A 235 11.68 9.74 -6.55
C ALA A 235 12.54 11.01 -6.77
N LEU A 236 13.65 11.16 -6.04
CA LEU A 236 14.58 12.28 -6.21
C LEU A 236 15.15 12.35 -7.64
N SER A 237 15.43 11.19 -8.25
CA SER A 237 15.86 11.11 -9.65
C SER A 237 14.78 11.61 -10.61
N VAL A 238 13.53 11.10 -10.45
CA VAL A 238 12.38 11.49 -11.30
C VAL A 238 12.07 12.97 -11.16
N LEU A 239 12.20 13.53 -9.96
CA LEU A 239 11.90 14.93 -9.67
C LEU A 239 13.00 15.92 -10.11
N GLY A 240 14.10 15.44 -10.68
CA GLY A 240 15.23 16.27 -11.11
C GLY A 240 16.04 16.86 -9.95
N ILE A 241 15.84 16.38 -8.73
CA ILE A 241 16.66 16.75 -7.56
C ILE A 241 18.02 16.05 -7.62
N GLY A 242 18.02 14.77 -8.03
CA GLY A 242 19.21 13.94 -8.12
C GLY A 242 19.37 13.00 -6.92
N ARG A 243 19.83 11.75 -7.19
CA ARG A 243 19.97 10.70 -6.17
C ARG A 243 21.00 11.06 -5.11
N ASP A 244 22.09 11.68 -5.52
CA ASP A 244 23.22 12.04 -4.64
C ASP A 244 22.94 13.23 -3.72
N ARG A 245 21.74 13.81 -3.81
CA ARG A 245 21.27 14.84 -2.87
C ARG A 245 20.72 14.24 -1.59
N LEU A 246 20.50 12.94 -1.55
CA LEU A 246 20.15 12.21 -0.33
C LEU A 246 21.42 12.03 0.52
N ARG A 247 21.48 12.75 1.63
CA ARG A 247 22.53 12.66 2.63
C ARG A 247 22.07 11.71 3.73
N SER A 248 22.83 10.64 3.94
CA SER A 248 22.60 9.73 5.06
C SER A 248 22.98 10.41 6.37
N VAL A 249 22.05 10.35 7.33
CA VAL A 249 22.28 10.76 8.72
C VAL A 249 22.55 9.50 9.53
N PRO A 250 23.48 9.51 10.50
CA PRO A 250 23.70 8.36 11.37
C PRO A 250 22.41 7.86 12.03
N VAL A 251 22.31 6.55 12.18
CA VAL A 251 21.22 5.89 12.90
C VAL A 251 21.64 5.56 14.33
N LEU A 252 20.68 5.30 15.19
CA LEU A 252 20.92 4.88 16.56
C LEU A 252 21.78 3.59 16.60
N THR A 253 22.60 3.47 17.62
CA THR A 253 23.41 2.27 17.86
C THR A 253 22.57 1.11 18.38
N GLY A 254 23.14 -0.09 18.42
CA GLY A 254 22.48 -1.24 19.05
C GLY A 254 21.42 -1.92 18.18
N ASN A 255 21.76 -2.19 16.93
CA ASN A 255 20.90 -2.91 15.97
C ASN A 255 19.60 -2.13 15.63
N ARG A 256 19.76 -0.81 15.36
CA ARG A 256 18.68 0.11 15.02
C ARG A 256 18.84 0.60 13.57
N GLU A 257 17.73 0.93 12.94
CA GLU A 257 17.66 1.65 11.65
C GLU A 257 17.03 3.05 11.83
N ALA A 258 16.55 3.38 13.02
CA ALA A 258 15.99 4.69 13.34
C ALA A 258 17.08 5.76 13.32
N VAL A 259 16.76 6.92 12.73
CA VAL A 259 17.67 8.06 12.69
C VAL A 259 18.02 8.51 14.11
N ASP A 260 19.29 8.84 14.34
CA ASP A 260 19.74 9.55 15.54
C ASP A 260 19.34 11.02 15.44
N VAL A 261 18.39 11.44 16.30
CA VAL A 261 17.80 12.78 16.24
C VAL A 261 18.83 13.88 16.55
N ASP A 262 19.82 13.61 17.42
CA ASP A 262 20.87 14.56 17.73
C ASP A 262 21.81 14.76 16.53
N GLN A 263 22.10 13.69 15.79
CA GLN A 263 22.86 13.74 14.53
C GLN A 263 22.06 14.44 13.42
N LEU A 264 20.74 14.26 13.38
CA LEU A 264 19.86 14.97 12.45
C LEU A 264 19.86 16.47 12.76
N ASP A 265 19.76 16.85 14.03
CA ASP A 265 19.84 18.25 14.46
C ASP A 265 21.18 18.88 14.05
N ALA A 266 22.29 18.18 14.32
CA ALA A 266 23.62 18.62 13.91
C ALA A 266 23.72 18.81 12.39
N ALA A 267 23.20 17.86 11.60
CA ALA A 267 23.18 17.95 10.14
C ALA A 267 22.32 19.13 9.63
N LEU A 268 21.21 19.44 10.29
CA LEU A 268 20.37 20.59 9.98
C LEU A 268 21.08 21.92 10.37
N CYS A 269 21.81 21.96 11.49
CA CYS A 269 22.63 23.13 11.88
C CYS A 269 23.69 23.47 10.82
N GLU A 270 24.34 22.47 10.21
CA GLU A 270 25.34 22.67 9.15
C GLU A 270 24.76 23.38 7.91
N LEU A 271 23.46 23.32 7.69
CA LEU A 271 22.80 24.01 6.57
C LEU A 271 22.72 25.55 6.77
N ASN A 272 23.05 26.06 7.95
CA ASN A 272 23.08 27.50 8.25
C ASN A 272 21.77 28.21 7.86
N GLY A 273 20.63 27.62 8.20
CA GLY A 273 19.31 28.17 7.95
C GLY A 273 18.75 27.95 6.52
N ARG A 274 19.48 27.26 5.65
CA ARG A 274 18.93 26.84 4.35
C ARG A 274 17.82 25.81 4.56
N PRO A 275 16.69 25.92 3.83
CA PRO A 275 15.60 24.94 3.94
C PRO A 275 16.02 23.59 3.37
N ALA A 276 15.53 22.50 3.97
CA ALA A 276 15.84 21.12 3.59
C ALA A 276 14.59 20.24 3.52
N ILE A 277 14.75 19.02 3.03
CA ILE A 277 13.75 17.96 3.15
C ILE A 277 14.30 16.91 4.12
N VAL A 278 13.52 16.53 5.12
CA VAL A 278 13.77 15.39 5.99
C VAL A 278 12.81 14.27 5.61
N VAL A 279 13.36 13.09 5.33
CA VAL A 279 12.58 11.87 5.06
C VAL A 279 12.75 10.95 6.27
N ALA A 280 11.68 10.78 7.02
CA ALA A 280 11.61 9.86 8.15
C ALA A 280 10.85 8.59 7.78
N ASN A 281 11.10 7.51 8.53
CA ASN A 281 10.50 6.21 8.31
C ASN A 281 9.57 5.84 9.48
N ALA A 282 8.34 5.47 9.16
CA ALA A 282 7.48 4.73 10.05
C ALA A 282 7.46 3.26 9.58
N GLY A 283 8.44 2.51 10.02
CA GLY A 283 8.70 1.13 9.63
C GLY A 283 9.73 1.00 8.50
N THR A 284 11.01 0.84 8.86
CA THR A 284 12.09 0.56 7.90
C THR A 284 11.94 -0.81 7.24
N VAL A 285 12.52 -0.97 6.06
CA VAL A 285 12.27 -2.14 5.21
C VAL A 285 12.80 -3.45 5.78
N ASN A 286 13.91 -3.42 6.54
CA ASN A 286 14.55 -4.64 7.03
C ASN A 286 14.09 -5.08 8.41
N THR A 287 13.95 -4.15 9.34
CA THR A 287 13.71 -4.46 10.75
C THR A 287 12.42 -3.85 11.30
N VAL A 288 11.68 -3.09 10.47
CA VAL A 288 10.51 -2.31 10.88
C VAL A 288 10.83 -1.42 12.09
N ASP A 289 11.99 -0.76 12.04
CA ASP A 289 12.32 0.24 13.02
C ASP A 289 11.62 1.56 12.71
N PHE A 290 11.40 2.39 13.72
CA PHE A 290 10.66 3.64 13.62
C PHE A 290 11.54 4.79 14.05
N ASP A 291 11.55 5.85 13.24
CA ASP A 291 12.12 7.13 13.63
C ASP A 291 11.25 7.81 14.69
N ASP A 292 11.84 8.53 15.63
CA ASP A 292 11.10 9.34 16.62
C ASP A 292 10.50 10.58 15.94
N LEU A 293 9.32 10.40 15.34
CA LEU A 293 8.64 11.42 14.56
C LEU A 293 8.32 12.66 15.38
N ARG A 294 8.01 12.50 16.69
CA ARG A 294 7.71 13.61 17.60
C ARG A 294 8.95 14.47 17.83
N SER A 295 10.08 13.84 18.14
CA SER A 295 11.34 14.55 18.34
C SER A 295 11.84 15.20 17.05
N ILE A 296 11.71 14.52 15.90
CA ILE A 296 12.03 15.11 14.60
C ILE A 296 11.13 16.32 14.31
N ALA A 297 9.83 16.22 14.54
CA ALA A 297 8.91 17.34 14.32
C ALA A 297 9.24 18.55 15.20
N ALA A 298 9.70 18.33 16.45
CA ALA A 298 10.12 19.41 17.34
C ALA A 298 11.33 20.20 16.80
N LEU A 299 12.19 19.60 15.98
CA LEU A 299 13.30 20.31 15.35
C LEU A 299 12.84 21.44 14.42
N LYS A 300 11.57 21.43 13.95
CA LYS A 300 10.99 22.51 13.13
C LYS A 300 10.93 23.86 13.86
N GLU A 301 10.99 23.86 15.18
CA GLU A 301 11.07 25.10 15.97
C GLU A 301 12.38 25.86 15.71
N ARG A 302 13.44 25.15 15.32
CA ARG A 302 14.78 25.69 15.12
C ARG A 302 15.25 25.68 13.67
N HIS A 303 14.74 24.75 12.86
CA HIS A 303 15.18 24.51 11.48
C HIS A 303 14.01 24.57 10.50
N ALA A 304 14.27 25.11 9.32
CA ALA A 304 13.31 25.13 8.23
C ALA A 304 13.46 23.85 7.40
N PHE A 305 12.57 22.86 7.57
CA PHE A 305 12.53 21.69 6.73
C PHE A 305 11.12 21.17 6.49
N TRP A 306 10.95 20.48 5.38
CA TRP A 306 9.77 19.69 5.09
C TRP A 306 9.95 18.29 5.69
N LEU A 307 8.99 17.81 6.46
CA LEU A 307 8.98 16.46 7.00
C LEU A 307 8.09 15.57 6.12
N HIS A 308 8.72 14.67 5.37
CA HIS A 308 8.06 13.59 4.65
C HIS A 308 8.21 12.29 5.43
N VAL A 309 7.12 11.57 5.69
CA VAL A 309 7.17 10.27 6.38
C VAL A 309 6.78 9.15 5.42
N ASP A 310 7.71 8.25 5.16
CA ASP A 310 7.42 6.98 4.51
C ASP A 310 6.85 6.00 5.56
N ALA A 311 5.52 5.91 5.59
CA ALA A 311 4.76 5.03 6.46
C ALA A 311 4.12 3.88 5.67
N ALA A 312 4.75 3.44 4.57
CA ALA A 312 4.19 2.56 3.57
C ALA A 312 3.49 1.32 4.15
N PHE A 313 4.02 0.73 5.21
CA PHE A 313 3.33 -0.35 5.94
C PHE A 313 3.39 -0.16 7.45
N GLY A 314 4.41 0.47 8.01
CA GLY A 314 4.47 0.71 9.44
C GLY A 314 3.44 1.71 9.96
N GLY A 315 2.85 2.54 9.10
CA GLY A 315 1.71 3.38 9.44
C GLY A 315 0.52 2.60 10.01
N PHE A 316 0.38 1.33 9.66
CA PHE A 316 -0.66 0.45 10.20
C PHE A 316 -0.49 0.13 11.70
N ALA A 317 0.65 0.43 12.32
CA ALA A 317 0.80 0.39 13.77
C ALA A 317 -0.22 1.28 14.49
N ALA A 318 -0.68 2.36 13.87
CA ALA A 318 -1.72 3.25 14.40
C ALA A 318 -3.04 2.54 14.74
N LEU A 319 -3.32 1.38 14.11
CA LEU A 319 -4.56 0.65 14.29
C LEU A 319 -4.61 -0.13 15.63
N SER A 320 -3.45 -0.45 16.19
CA SER A 320 -3.37 -1.23 17.42
C SER A 320 -3.00 -0.35 18.61
N PRO A 321 -3.79 -0.34 19.69
CA PRO A 321 -3.43 0.37 20.91
C PRO A 321 -2.06 -0.01 21.49
N THR A 322 -1.62 -1.25 21.23
CA THR A 322 -0.31 -1.74 21.66
C THR A 322 0.83 -1.08 20.89
N TYR A 323 0.65 -0.82 19.61
CA TYR A 323 1.72 -0.37 18.71
C TYR A 323 1.55 1.08 18.23
N ALA A 324 0.43 1.75 18.53
CA ALA A 324 0.14 3.12 18.07
C ALA A 324 1.22 4.13 18.49
N HIS A 325 1.86 3.92 19.65
CA HIS A 325 2.94 4.78 20.14
C HIS A 325 4.16 4.82 19.18
N LEU A 326 4.34 3.81 18.31
CA LEU A 326 5.44 3.77 17.33
C LEU A 326 5.30 4.83 16.23
N VAL A 327 4.10 5.37 16.03
CA VAL A 327 3.81 6.41 15.04
C VAL A 327 3.41 7.74 15.70
N ASP A 328 3.72 7.93 16.96
CA ASP A 328 3.49 9.19 17.66
C ASP A 328 4.19 10.36 16.96
N GLY A 329 3.43 11.39 16.60
CA GLY A 329 3.94 12.54 15.83
C GLY A 329 3.76 12.41 14.31
N LEU A 330 3.14 11.34 13.80
CA LEU A 330 2.84 11.18 12.37
C LEU A 330 1.97 12.33 11.84
N ASP A 331 1.06 12.84 12.65
CA ASP A 331 0.18 13.98 12.34
C ASP A 331 0.93 15.32 12.21
N ALA A 332 2.17 15.42 12.68
CA ALA A 332 3.04 16.59 12.50
C ALA A 332 3.79 16.60 11.15
N ALA A 333 3.75 15.49 10.39
CA ALA A 333 4.37 15.40 9.07
C ALA A 333 3.70 16.35 8.07
N ASP A 334 4.49 16.91 7.14
CA ASP A 334 3.96 17.72 6.04
C ASP A 334 3.39 16.86 4.91
N SER A 335 3.95 15.65 4.73
CA SER A 335 3.42 14.63 3.83
C SER A 335 3.68 13.22 4.35
N VAL A 336 2.75 12.30 4.06
CA VAL A 336 2.79 10.91 4.51
C VAL A 336 2.46 9.98 3.34
N CYS A 337 3.24 8.89 3.22
CA CYS A 337 3.00 7.80 2.27
C CYS A 337 2.45 6.57 3.01
N VAL A 338 1.34 6.00 2.54
CA VAL A 338 0.82 4.71 3.02
C VAL A 338 0.44 3.82 1.84
N ASP A 339 0.88 2.55 1.87
CA ASP A 339 0.68 1.59 0.79
C ASP A 339 -0.45 0.61 1.14
N LEU A 340 -1.59 0.74 0.47
CA LEU A 340 -2.81 0.02 0.84
C LEU A 340 -2.79 -1.44 0.36
N HIS A 341 -2.15 -1.73 -0.79
CA HIS A 341 -1.98 -3.10 -1.27
C HIS A 341 -1.00 -3.93 -0.43
N LYS A 342 -0.35 -3.31 0.58
CA LYS A 342 0.42 -4.03 1.60
C LYS A 342 -0.51 -4.52 2.70
N TRP A 343 -0.78 -3.72 3.71
CA TRP A 343 -1.43 -4.19 4.94
C TRP A 343 -2.91 -3.82 5.10
N LEU A 344 -3.49 -3.01 4.18
CA LEU A 344 -4.95 -2.87 4.08
C LEU A 344 -5.56 -4.06 3.33
N ASN A 345 -4.73 -4.90 2.70
CA ASN A 345 -5.15 -6.10 1.99
C ASN A 345 -6.16 -5.81 0.87
N VAL A 346 -5.84 -4.83 0.04
CA VAL A 346 -6.58 -4.53 -1.19
C VAL A 346 -5.77 -4.97 -2.42
N PRO A 347 -6.42 -5.23 -3.57
CA PRO A 347 -5.71 -5.62 -4.79
C PRO A 347 -4.71 -4.55 -5.26
N TYR A 348 -3.64 -4.99 -5.93
CA TYR A 348 -2.77 -4.11 -6.71
C TYR A 348 -3.57 -3.43 -7.82
N ASP A 349 -3.36 -2.12 -8.04
CA ASP A 349 -2.44 -1.23 -7.38
C ASP A 349 -3.21 -0.20 -6.51
N ALA A 350 -2.75 0.06 -5.30
CA ALA A 350 -3.39 1.03 -4.40
C ALA A 350 -2.44 1.52 -3.30
N ALA A 351 -2.26 2.82 -3.21
CA ALA A 351 -1.65 3.55 -2.11
C ALA A 351 -2.37 4.87 -1.91
N VAL A 352 -2.15 5.52 -0.80
CA VAL A 352 -2.64 6.88 -0.53
C VAL A 352 -1.46 7.78 -0.17
N GLN A 353 -1.49 8.99 -0.69
CA GLN A 353 -0.59 10.07 -0.32
C GLN A 353 -1.37 11.12 0.44
N PHE A 354 -0.82 11.59 1.55
CA PHE A 354 -1.38 12.70 2.33
C PHE A 354 -0.43 13.89 2.36
N THR A 355 -0.98 15.10 2.36
CA THR A 355 -0.20 16.33 2.58
C THR A 355 -1.02 17.39 3.31
N ARG A 356 -0.32 18.23 4.07
CA ARG A 356 -0.90 19.43 4.70
C ARG A 356 -0.93 20.65 3.76
N ARG A 357 -0.30 20.56 2.59
CA ARG A 357 -0.14 21.65 1.62
C ARG A 357 -0.74 21.27 0.26
N ARG A 358 -2.08 21.11 0.25
CA ARG A 358 -2.84 20.86 -0.98
C ARG A 358 -2.62 21.96 -2.04
N ASP A 359 -2.43 23.17 -1.62
CA ASP A 359 -2.13 24.31 -2.48
C ASP A 359 -0.84 24.08 -3.30
N LEU A 360 0.23 23.63 -2.64
CA LEU A 360 1.47 23.28 -3.32
C LEU A 360 1.32 22.03 -4.18
N GLN A 361 0.56 21.03 -3.71
CA GLN A 361 0.27 19.84 -4.51
C GLN A 361 -0.45 20.21 -5.82
N THR A 362 -1.46 21.08 -5.74
CA THR A 362 -2.15 21.59 -6.93
C THR A 362 -1.19 22.36 -7.83
N ARG A 363 -0.26 23.15 -7.30
CA ARG A 363 0.74 23.86 -8.09
C ARG A 363 1.61 22.91 -8.92
N VAL A 364 2.05 21.80 -8.31
CA VAL A 364 2.86 20.76 -9.00
C VAL A 364 2.09 20.12 -10.15
N PHE A 365 0.86 19.68 -9.87
CA PHE A 365 0.09 18.79 -10.76
C PHE A 365 -1.01 19.51 -11.53
N HIS A 366 -1.03 20.84 -11.47
CA HIS A 366 -2.02 21.65 -12.18
C HIS A 366 -2.02 21.35 -13.68
N ASN A 367 -3.14 20.83 -14.16
CA ASN A 367 -3.35 20.65 -15.59
C ASN A 367 -4.04 21.90 -16.17
N ALA A 368 -3.26 22.78 -16.78
CA ALA A 368 -3.76 23.95 -17.47
C ALA A 368 -4.30 23.55 -18.84
N SER A 369 -5.60 23.35 -18.94
CA SER A 369 -6.28 23.16 -20.22
C SER A 369 -7.34 24.26 -20.41
N PRO A 370 -7.53 24.77 -21.63
CA PRO A 370 -8.59 25.75 -21.93
C PRO A 370 -9.99 25.28 -21.53
N TYR A 371 -10.18 23.94 -21.40
CA TYR A 371 -11.46 23.32 -21.07
C TYR A 371 -11.66 23.10 -19.57
N LEU A 372 -10.60 23.17 -18.73
CA LEU A 372 -10.66 22.79 -17.32
C LEU A 372 -10.74 24.00 -16.38
N GLY A 373 -10.40 25.20 -16.86
CA GLY A 373 -10.35 26.40 -16.01
C GLY A 373 -9.28 26.32 -14.90
N LEU A 374 -9.25 27.32 -14.04
CA LEU A 374 -8.46 27.27 -12.81
C LEU A 374 -9.26 26.57 -11.71
N PRO A 375 -8.63 25.70 -10.90
CA PRO A 375 -9.29 25.04 -9.78
C PRO A 375 -9.82 26.11 -8.80
N THR A 376 -11.13 26.08 -8.51
CA THR A 376 -11.76 26.90 -7.49
C THR A 376 -12.31 26.01 -6.39
N GLY A 377 -11.99 26.29 -5.13
CA GLY A 377 -12.42 25.47 -4.00
C GLY A 377 -11.61 24.18 -3.87
N ASP A 378 -12.29 23.03 -3.71
CA ASP A 378 -11.68 21.71 -3.61
C ASP A 378 -11.21 21.27 -5.02
N PRO A 379 -9.88 21.11 -5.25
CA PRO A 379 -9.40 20.76 -6.59
C PRO A 379 -9.82 19.34 -6.97
N ASP A 380 -10.04 19.13 -8.25
CA ASP A 380 -10.23 17.81 -8.83
C ASP A 380 -8.95 16.97 -8.75
N PHE A 381 -9.07 15.66 -8.67
CA PHE A 381 -7.93 14.76 -8.47
C PHE A 381 -6.89 14.80 -9.58
N LEU A 382 -7.26 15.16 -10.80
CA LEU A 382 -6.32 15.37 -11.91
C LEU A 382 -5.29 16.48 -11.63
N HIS A 383 -5.55 17.34 -10.64
CA HIS A 383 -4.63 18.39 -10.18
C HIS A 383 -3.85 17.99 -8.93
N LEU A 384 -3.97 16.74 -8.45
CA LEU A 384 -3.36 16.27 -7.22
C LEU A 384 -2.36 15.11 -7.44
N THR A 385 -2.38 14.48 -8.62
CA THR A 385 -1.54 13.33 -8.95
C THR A 385 -0.96 13.47 -10.36
N PRO A 386 0.07 12.67 -10.71
CA PRO A 386 0.64 12.70 -12.06
C PRO A 386 -0.33 12.29 -13.17
N GLU A 387 -1.37 11.51 -12.84
CA GLU A 387 -2.32 11.01 -13.83
C GLU A 387 -3.46 12.00 -14.07
N ASN A 388 -3.85 12.17 -15.34
CA ASN A 388 -5.10 12.84 -15.70
C ASN A 388 -6.29 11.87 -15.64
N SER A 389 -6.17 10.73 -16.34
CA SER A 389 -7.17 9.67 -16.29
C SER A 389 -6.80 8.68 -15.19
N ARG A 390 -7.74 8.42 -14.27
CA ARG A 390 -7.48 7.67 -13.05
C ARG A 390 -8.53 6.59 -12.83
N ARG A 391 -8.07 5.37 -12.58
CA ARG A 391 -8.93 4.27 -12.13
C ARG A 391 -9.51 4.58 -10.75
N LEU A 392 -10.74 4.13 -10.47
CA LEU A 392 -11.39 4.25 -9.15
C LEU A 392 -10.75 3.28 -8.12
N ARG A 393 -9.47 3.53 -7.78
CA ARG A 393 -8.69 2.72 -6.81
C ARG A 393 -9.26 2.76 -5.40
N ALA A 394 -10.07 3.77 -5.10
CA ALA A 394 -10.70 3.90 -3.79
C ALA A 394 -11.78 2.83 -3.53
N LEU A 395 -12.45 2.31 -4.57
CA LEU A 395 -13.60 1.41 -4.39
C LEU A 395 -13.23 0.09 -3.67
N PRO A 396 -12.14 -0.63 -4.01
CA PRO A 396 -11.70 -1.79 -3.24
C PRO A 396 -11.39 -1.47 -1.77
N ALA A 397 -10.77 -0.32 -1.50
CA ALA A 397 -10.48 0.13 -0.14
C ALA A 397 -11.76 0.50 0.62
N TRP A 398 -12.69 1.20 -0.01
CA TRP A 398 -13.99 1.52 0.55
C TRP A 398 -14.75 0.25 0.95
N PHE A 399 -14.77 -0.78 0.08
CA PHE A 399 -15.39 -2.07 0.38
C PHE A 399 -14.74 -2.76 1.58
N SER A 400 -13.41 -2.79 1.64
CA SER A 400 -12.67 -3.41 2.74
C SER A 400 -12.92 -2.70 4.07
N LEU A 401 -12.84 -1.37 4.07
CA LEU A 401 -13.06 -0.54 5.26
C LEU A 401 -14.50 -0.64 5.77
N LEU A 402 -15.49 -0.60 4.88
CA LEU A 402 -16.89 -0.73 5.26
C LEU A 402 -17.24 -2.13 5.76
N ALA A 403 -16.70 -3.17 5.11
CA ALA A 403 -17.01 -4.55 5.44
C ALA A 403 -16.41 -5.00 6.78
N TYR A 404 -15.19 -4.58 7.09
CA TYR A 404 -14.44 -5.09 8.24
C TYR A 404 -14.23 -4.04 9.34
N GLY A 405 -14.38 -2.76 9.03
CA GLY A 405 -14.20 -1.67 9.97
C GLY A 405 -12.77 -1.58 10.53
N SER A 406 -12.52 -0.62 11.38
CA SER A 406 -11.23 -0.47 12.06
C SER A 406 -10.87 -1.68 12.94
N SER A 407 -11.87 -2.34 13.53
CA SER A 407 -11.64 -3.50 14.40
C SER A 407 -11.15 -4.73 13.64
N GLY A 408 -11.68 -5.00 12.44
CA GLY A 408 -11.21 -6.11 11.61
C GLY A 408 -9.80 -5.89 11.09
N HIS A 409 -9.49 -4.67 10.64
CA HIS A 409 -8.13 -4.33 10.22
C HIS A 409 -7.12 -4.35 11.39
N ARG A 410 -7.54 -3.93 12.59
CA ARG A 410 -6.72 -4.07 13.80
C ARG A 410 -6.40 -5.54 14.10
N GLU A 411 -7.38 -6.42 14.04
CA GLU A 411 -7.17 -7.85 14.27
C GLU A 411 -6.12 -8.41 13.30
N ILE A 412 -6.20 -8.07 12.00
CA ILE A 412 -5.21 -8.50 11.00
C ILE A 412 -3.81 -8.03 11.40
N VAL A 413 -3.66 -6.76 11.80
CA VAL A 413 -2.36 -6.19 12.23
C VAL A 413 -1.83 -6.93 13.44
N GLU A 414 -2.60 -7.06 14.51
CA GLU A 414 -2.18 -7.70 15.76
C GLU A 414 -1.83 -9.18 15.57
N ARG A 415 -2.61 -9.91 14.78
CA ARG A 415 -2.34 -11.31 14.44
C ARG A 415 -1.05 -11.45 13.61
N ASN A 416 -0.84 -10.61 12.60
CA ASN A 416 0.38 -10.65 11.80
C ASN A 416 1.63 -10.35 12.65
N VAL A 417 1.54 -9.44 13.61
CA VAL A 417 2.66 -9.18 14.54
C VAL A 417 2.92 -10.39 15.45
N ALA A 418 1.88 -11.02 16.00
CA ALA A 418 2.04 -12.23 16.79
C ALA A 418 2.68 -13.36 15.99
N LEU A 419 2.29 -13.54 14.73
CA LEU A 419 2.89 -14.54 13.84
C LEU A 419 4.36 -14.23 13.51
N ALA A 420 4.72 -12.96 13.35
CA ALA A 420 6.11 -12.57 13.17
C ALA A 420 6.97 -12.91 14.41
N HIS A 421 6.48 -12.65 15.62
CA HIS A 421 7.15 -13.06 16.84
C HIS A 421 7.31 -14.58 16.93
N ARG A 422 6.24 -15.35 16.64
CA ARG A 422 6.29 -16.81 16.59
C ARG A 422 7.35 -17.32 15.60
N LEU A 423 7.41 -16.76 14.39
CA LEU A 423 8.45 -17.12 13.43
C LEU A 423 9.84 -16.79 13.96
N GLY A 424 10.02 -15.62 14.58
CA GLY A 424 11.29 -15.18 15.15
C GLY A 424 11.79 -16.13 16.25
N GLU A 425 10.92 -16.54 17.17
CA GLU A 425 11.22 -17.53 18.22
C GLU A 425 11.62 -18.89 17.62
N GLY A 426 10.85 -19.35 16.62
CA GLY A 426 11.14 -20.58 15.90
C GLY A 426 12.50 -20.54 15.19
N ILE A 427 12.83 -19.44 14.51
CA ILE A 427 14.13 -19.25 13.84
C ILE A 427 15.27 -19.24 14.86
N ALA A 428 15.11 -18.59 16.02
CA ALA A 428 16.12 -18.58 17.06
C ALA A 428 16.41 -19.97 17.63
N ALA A 429 15.46 -20.89 17.56
CA ALA A 429 15.60 -22.29 17.99
C ALA A 429 16.17 -23.21 16.89
N LEU A 430 16.22 -22.78 15.61
CA LEU A 430 16.72 -23.60 14.51
C LEU A 430 18.26 -23.56 14.43
N PRO A 431 18.95 -24.71 14.50
CA PRO A 431 20.38 -24.77 14.25
C PRO A 431 20.73 -24.24 12.85
N GLY A 432 21.78 -23.43 12.75
CA GLY A 432 22.24 -22.88 11.46
C GLY A 432 21.59 -21.55 11.05
N LEU A 433 20.57 -21.09 11.76
CA LEU A 433 19.96 -19.76 11.61
C LEU A 433 20.16 -18.91 12.85
N ARG A 434 20.07 -17.61 12.70
CA ARG A 434 19.99 -16.66 13.82
C ARG A 434 19.19 -15.42 13.43
N LEU A 435 18.45 -14.87 14.37
CA LEU A 435 17.87 -13.54 14.20
C LEU A 435 18.99 -12.52 14.00
N TRP A 436 18.82 -11.64 13.00
CA TRP A 436 19.77 -10.57 12.72
C TRP A 436 19.30 -9.22 13.27
N ALA A 437 18.02 -9.11 13.60
CA ALA A 437 17.42 -8.01 14.33
C ALA A 437 16.29 -8.51 15.25
N PRO A 438 15.96 -7.77 16.32
CA PRO A 438 14.75 -8.04 17.10
C PRO A 438 13.50 -7.93 16.21
N VAL A 439 12.50 -8.74 16.45
CA VAL A 439 11.19 -8.61 15.80
C VAL A 439 10.45 -7.46 16.47
N ARG A 440 10.29 -6.32 15.76
CA ARG A 440 9.68 -5.09 16.30
C ARG A 440 8.19 -4.98 15.96
N LEU A 441 7.80 -5.45 14.77
CA LEU A 441 6.42 -5.44 14.32
C LEU A 441 6.19 -6.70 13.45
N ASN A 442 5.99 -6.58 12.17
CA ASN A 442 5.54 -7.65 11.29
C ASN A 442 6.63 -8.23 10.36
N VAL A 443 7.89 -7.89 10.54
CA VAL A 443 9.00 -8.43 9.75
C VAL A 443 10.02 -9.14 10.63
N VAL A 444 10.46 -10.31 10.18
CA VAL A 444 11.53 -11.07 10.78
C VAL A 444 12.74 -11.00 9.87
N CYS A 445 13.83 -10.41 10.38
CA CYS A 445 15.12 -10.33 9.68
C CYS A 445 16.08 -11.32 10.32
N PHE A 446 16.59 -12.27 9.54
CA PHE A 446 17.43 -13.36 10.03
C PHE A 446 18.49 -13.74 9.01
N THR A 447 19.52 -14.44 9.45
CA THR A 447 20.62 -14.86 8.59
C THR A 447 21.17 -16.24 8.99
N LEU A 448 22.12 -16.75 8.23
CA LEU A 448 22.86 -17.95 8.57
C LEU A 448 23.72 -17.69 9.81
N ALA A 449 23.77 -18.66 10.71
CA ALA A 449 24.59 -18.57 11.93
C ALA A 449 26.09 -18.45 11.60
N GLU A 450 26.51 -19.15 10.54
CA GLU A 450 27.92 -19.15 10.09
C GLU A 450 28.06 -18.71 8.64
N LYS A 451 29.08 -17.85 8.38
CA LYS A 451 29.50 -17.39 7.05
C LYS A 451 28.34 -16.96 6.14
N PRO A 452 27.56 -15.95 6.52
CA PRO A 452 26.44 -15.45 5.72
C PRO A 452 26.98 -14.69 4.49
N THR A 453 27.25 -15.40 3.39
CA THR A 453 27.55 -14.76 2.11
C THR A 453 26.28 -14.55 1.31
N GLN A 454 26.32 -13.63 0.35
CA GLN A 454 25.19 -13.30 -0.50
C GLN A 454 24.71 -14.54 -1.28
N GLU A 455 25.64 -15.35 -1.79
CA GLU A 455 25.33 -16.56 -2.55
C GLU A 455 24.63 -17.61 -1.67
N ARG A 456 25.13 -17.81 -0.43
CA ARG A 456 24.53 -18.79 0.49
C ARG A 456 23.14 -18.37 0.94
N VAL A 457 22.94 -17.08 1.24
CA VAL A 457 21.61 -16.54 1.62
C VAL A 457 20.64 -16.64 0.46
N ALA A 458 21.08 -16.32 -0.76
CA ALA A 458 20.25 -16.48 -1.96
C ALA A 458 19.88 -17.96 -2.20
N ALA A 459 20.84 -18.88 -2.06
CA ALA A 459 20.59 -20.30 -2.20
C ALA A 459 19.55 -20.84 -1.18
N VAL A 460 19.56 -20.33 0.05
CA VAL A 460 18.53 -20.68 1.07
C VAL A 460 17.17 -20.14 0.63
N ALA A 461 17.08 -18.90 0.14
CA ALA A 461 15.82 -18.34 -0.35
C ALA A 461 15.25 -19.16 -1.52
N GLU A 462 16.09 -19.53 -2.47
CA GLU A 462 15.70 -20.38 -3.63
C GLU A 462 15.26 -21.77 -3.18
N ALA A 463 16.00 -22.40 -2.26
CA ALA A 463 15.67 -23.72 -1.76
C ALA A 463 14.33 -23.74 -1.00
N VAL A 464 14.05 -22.73 -0.17
CA VAL A 464 12.76 -22.57 0.50
C VAL A 464 11.64 -22.37 -0.54
N ALA A 465 11.84 -21.50 -1.53
CA ALA A 465 10.87 -21.24 -2.58
C ALA A 465 10.59 -22.51 -3.43
N ALA A 466 11.62 -23.32 -3.67
CA ALA A 466 11.50 -24.59 -4.41
C ALA A 466 10.65 -25.64 -3.67
N THR A 467 10.53 -25.57 -2.35
CA THR A 467 9.59 -26.42 -1.60
C THR A 467 8.13 -26.08 -1.89
N GLY A 468 7.85 -24.89 -2.43
CA GLY A 468 6.49 -24.37 -2.60
C GLY A 468 5.86 -23.82 -1.31
N GLU A 469 6.55 -23.97 -0.16
CA GLU A 469 5.99 -23.68 1.16
C GLU A 469 6.14 -22.23 1.61
N ALA A 470 7.24 -21.55 1.25
CA ALA A 470 7.45 -20.16 1.63
C ALA A 470 8.25 -19.39 0.59
N PHE A 471 7.92 -18.12 0.43
CA PHE A 471 8.72 -17.17 -0.32
C PHE A 471 9.30 -16.12 0.61
N LEU A 472 10.62 -15.98 0.63
CA LEU A 472 11.39 -15.06 1.47
C LEU A 472 12.19 -14.10 0.59
N THR A 473 12.45 -12.88 1.08
CA THR A 473 13.24 -11.89 0.32
C THR A 473 14.67 -11.83 0.85
N PRO A 474 15.69 -12.09 0.01
CA PRO A 474 17.07 -11.76 0.34
C PRO A 474 17.26 -10.26 0.55
N THR A 475 18.12 -9.89 1.49
CA THR A 475 18.44 -8.51 1.81
C THR A 475 19.87 -8.38 2.31
N VAL A 476 20.31 -7.14 2.52
CA VAL A 476 21.54 -6.83 3.27
C VAL A 476 21.14 -5.86 4.39
N TYR A 477 21.48 -6.23 5.62
CA TYR A 477 21.27 -5.37 6.77
C TYR A 477 22.54 -5.30 7.61
N ASP A 478 22.98 -4.08 7.93
CA ASP A 478 24.24 -3.81 8.64
C ASP A 478 25.43 -4.56 8.01
N GLY A 479 25.56 -4.42 6.68
CA GLY A 479 26.62 -5.06 5.88
C GLY A 479 26.55 -6.59 5.78
N THR A 480 25.57 -7.23 6.42
CA THR A 480 25.43 -8.69 6.45
C THR A 480 24.29 -9.14 5.54
N PRO A 481 24.54 -10.09 4.61
CA PRO A 481 23.47 -10.75 3.85
C PRO A 481 22.50 -11.48 4.77
N ALA A 482 21.21 -11.26 4.56
CA ALA A 482 20.15 -11.76 5.40
C ALA A 482 18.90 -12.14 4.60
N LEU A 483 17.94 -12.76 5.25
CA LEU A 483 16.61 -13.07 4.75
C LEU A 483 15.58 -12.28 5.53
N ARG A 484 14.50 -11.97 4.84
CA ARG A 484 13.40 -11.23 5.41
C ARG A 484 12.07 -11.94 5.13
N ALA A 485 11.27 -12.10 6.19
CA ALA A 485 9.91 -12.59 6.13
C ALA A 485 8.97 -11.50 6.64
N ALA A 486 8.01 -11.05 5.83
CA ALA A 486 7.06 -10.00 6.15
C ALA A 486 5.64 -10.57 6.27
N PHE A 487 5.02 -10.39 7.42
CA PHE A 487 3.65 -10.78 7.69
C PHE A 487 2.72 -9.59 7.46
N SER A 488 1.93 -9.64 6.41
CA SER A 488 0.95 -8.60 6.09
C SER A 488 -0.33 -9.16 5.46
N ASN A 489 -0.40 -10.48 5.25
CA ASN A 489 -1.53 -11.11 4.61
C ASN A 489 -2.61 -11.47 5.65
N TRP A 490 -3.86 -11.12 5.34
CA TRP A 490 -5.01 -11.41 6.19
C TRP A 490 -5.31 -12.91 6.36
N ARG A 491 -4.80 -13.77 5.46
CA ARG A 491 -5.00 -15.24 5.50
C ARG A 491 -4.02 -15.95 6.41
N THR A 492 -2.83 -15.38 6.63
CA THR A 492 -1.75 -16.06 7.35
C THR A 492 -2.17 -16.49 8.75
N SER A 493 -1.91 -17.75 9.07
CA SER A 493 -2.24 -18.42 10.34
C SER A 493 -1.00 -18.98 11.04
N GLU A 494 -1.17 -19.49 12.26
CA GLU A 494 -0.11 -20.21 12.97
C GLU A 494 0.35 -21.45 12.21
N ALA A 495 -0.58 -22.20 11.61
CA ALA A 495 -0.25 -23.39 10.82
C ALA A 495 0.64 -23.04 9.61
N ASP A 496 0.42 -21.87 8.97
CA ASP A 496 1.29 -21.41 7.90
C ASP A 496 2.69 -21.08 8.41
N THR A 497 2.80 -20.46 9.58
CA THR A 497 4.08 -20.17 10.23
C THR A 497 4.84 -21.46 10.56
N ASP A 498 4.14 -22.49 11.04
CA ASP A 498 4.73 -23.80 11.32
C ASP A 498 5.22 -24.50 10.03
N ARG A 499 4.48 -24.39 8.92
CA ARG A 499 4.92 -24.87 7.60
C ARG A 499 6.19 -24.16 7.12
N VAL A 500 6.30 -22.85 7.32
CA VAL A 500 7.51 -22.06 6.99
C VAL A 500 8.70 -22.54 7.84
N LEU A 501 8.52 -22.73 9.13
CA LEU A 501 9.57 -23.24 10.03
C LEU A 501 10.00 -24.67 9.64
N ALA A 502 9.06 -25.54 9.30
CA ALA A 502 9.36 -26.89 8.84
C ALA A 502 10.15 -26.89 7.52
N ALA A 503 9.78 -26.02 6.58
CA ALA A 503 10.53 -25.85 5.34
C ALA A 503 11.98 -25.39 5.60
N LEU A 504 12.18 -24.40 6.46
CA LEU A 504 13.52 -23.93 6.86
C LEU A 504 14.33 -25.04 7.57
N ALA A 505 13.71 -25.79 8.47
CA ALA A 505 14.36 -26.88 9.21
C ALA A 505 14.77 -28.06 8.32
N SER A 506 14.09 -28.26 7.19
CA SER A 506 14.40 -29.34 6.25
C SER A 506 15.64 -29.08 5.39
N LEU A 507 16.14 -27.83 5.37
CA LEU A 507 17.27 -27.46 4.53
C LEU A 507 18.62 -27.83 5.16
N PRO A 508 19.62 -28.24 4.37
CA PRO A 508 20.98 -28.48 4.84
C PRO A 508 21.70 -27.15 5.09
N LEU A 509 21.41 -26.47 6.21
CA LEU A 509 21.96 -25.17 6.57
C LEU A 509 23.42 -25.21 7.04
N GLY A 510 23.96 -26.40 7.30
CA GLY A 510 25.36 -26.61 7.71
C GLY A 510 26.37 -26.37 6.59
N LEU A 511 27.64 -26.17 6.96
CA LEU A 511 28.74 -26.19 6.00
C LEU A 511 28.78 -27.57 5.33
N PRO A 512 29.05 -27.66 4.01
CA PRO A 512 29.46 -28.93 3.44
C PRO A 512 30.69 -29.42 4.21
N ARG A 513 30.62 -30.68 4.65
CA ARG A 513 31.75 -31.37 5.33
C ARG A 513 32.96 -31.43 4.41
#